data_9186d2820af5ea71491ca2ba508356dc
#
_entry.id   9186d2820af5ea71491ca2ba508356dc
#
_cell.length_a   1.000
_cell.length_b   1.000
_cell.length_c   1.000
_cell.angle_alpha   90.00
_cell.angle_beta   90.00
_cell.angle_gamma   90.00
#
_symmetry.space_group_name_H-M   'P 1'
#
loop_
_entity.id
_entity.type
_entity.pdbx_description
1 polymer ?
#
loop_
_entity_poly.entity_id
_entity_poly.type
_entity_poly.pdbx_seq_one_letter_code
_entity_poly.pdbx_strand_id
1 'polypeptide(L)'
;MSSLRDANIQIFIYNMKLTVQQIVQQMVSAGVHFGHRRCLRNPKMIPYIYTEKDDLQIIDLLQTYWYLQIASKFLFDACRRGKRILFVGTKKYIAKCVEQTANECHSWYINKRWLGGLLTNWGTMQKSILKLQTENRKAFVPRDERQAKDLDIQNAFSKKSKKENTRFERRKKRLLKYFGGVQTMSELPDIVIIIGQQEEMNAVRECQKLKIPNLTILDTNCNPSFADLFIPANDDSLTSVHFILSKLANAIKKGQKDFQLQKKNGSVQIPKIGSKDNEISGQKYESKKFKYSSEIAYRNQN
;
A
#
# COMPACT_ATOMS: atom_id res chain seq x y z
N MET A 1 0.08 33.13 36.17
CA MET A 1 -0.36 31.88 35.56
C MET A 1 -0.25 31.84 34.02
N SER A 2 -0.16 32.95 33.31
CA SER A 2 0.09 33.05 31.86
C SER A 2 1.50 32.56 31.44
N SER A 3 2.51 33.00 32.15
CA SER A 3 3.95 32.74 31.85
C SER A 3 4.33 31.25 31.79
N LEU A 4 3.73 30.41 32.64
CA LEU A 4 4.00 28.96 32.64
C LEU A 4 3.33 28.22 31.44
N ARG A 5 2.19 28.71 30.97
CA ARG A 5 1.55 28.17 29.76
C ARG A 5 2.35 28.53 28.51
N ASP A 6 2.85 29.73 28.43
CA ASP A 6 3.65 30.21 27.28
C ASP A 6 4.99 29.48 27.21
N ALA A 7 5.64 29.22 28.34
CA ALA A 7 6.87 28.41 28.42
C ALA A 7 6.62 26.95 27.97
N ASN A 8 5.53 26.33 28.42
CA ASN A 8 5.17 24.98 28.00
C ASN A 8 4.86 24.88 26.50
N ILE A 9 4.19 25.90 25.94
CA ILE A 9 3.91 25.98 24.50
C ILE A 9 5.21 26.15 23.71
N GLN A 10 6.14 27.00 24.17
CA GLN A 10 7.44 27.17 23.53
C GLN A 10 8.29 25.90 23.57
N ILE A 11 8.34 25.19 24.70
CA ILE A 11 9.04 23.90 24.84
C ILE A 11 8.39 22.85 23.91
N PHE A 12 7.07 22.82 23.81
CA PHE A 12 6.35 21.91 22.91
C PHE A 12 6.68 22.19 21.44
N ILE A 13 6.67 23.46 21.02
CA ILE A 13 7.04 23.91 19.66
C ILE A 13 8.51 23.57 19.37
N TYR A 14 9.40 23.80 20.32
CA TYR A 14 10.82 23.48 20.18
C TYR A 14 11.04 21.97 19.99
N ASN A 15 10.41 21.14 20.82
CA ASN A 15 10.48 19.69 20.70
C ASN A 15 9.87 19.18 19.40
N MET A 16 8.76 19.77 18.92
CA MET A 16 8.20 19.45 17.60
C MET A 16 9.18 19.78 16.48
N LYS A 17 9.83 20.96 16.51
CA LYS A 17 10.84 21.35 15.51
C LYS A 17 12.02 20.37 15.50
N LEU A 18 12.51 19.97 16.67
CA LEU A 18 13.61 19.01 16.80
C LEU A 18 13.25 17.65 16.20
N THR A 19 12.04 17.17 16.47
CA THR A 19 11.54 15.91 15.91
C THR A 19 11.41 15.96 14.38
N VAL A 20 10.93 17.06 13.82
CA VAL A 20 10.83 17.25 12.36
C VAL A 20 12.20 17.26 11.72
N GLN A 21 13.18 17.99 12.31
CA GLN A 21 14.56 18.02 11.81
C GLN A 21 15.20 16.63 11.79
N GLN A 22 15.03 15.85 12.85
CA GLN A 22 15.54 14.47 12.91
C GLN A 22 14.95 13.57 11.82
N ILE A 23 13.62 13.68 11.58
CA ILE A 23 12.95 12.90 10.54
C ILE A 23 13.42 13.33 9.16
N VAL A 24 13.55 14.63 8.90
CA VAL A 24 14.08 15.15 7.64
C VAL A 24 15.52 14.68 7.40
N GLN A 25 16.38 14.68 8.42
CA GLN A 25 17.71 14.10 8.30
C GLN A 25 17.68 12.61 7.94
N GLN A 26 16.80 11.83 8.55
CA GLN A 26 16.60 10.42 8.17
C GLN A 26 16.12 10.28 6.74
N MET A 27 15.24 11.17 6.25
CA MET A 27 14.80 11.18 4.85
C MET A 27 15.94 11.49 3.89
N VAL A 28 16.79 12.46 4.24
CA VAL A 28 17.99 12.79 3.44
C VAL A 28 18.93 11.59 3.35
N SER A 29 19.25 10.96 4.49
CA SER A 29 20.13 9.79 4.52
C SER A 29 19.55 8.57 3.77
N ALA A 30 18.22 8.45 3.74
CA ALA A 30 17.53 7.41 2.96
C ALA A 30 17.42 7.74 1.46
N GLY A 31 17.78 8.94 1.02
CA GLY A 31 17.72 9.38 -0.37
C GLY A 31 16.28 9.61 -0.88
N VAL A 32 15.36 9.98 0.01
CA VAL A 32 13.94 10.24 -0.32
C VAL A 32 13.77 11.44 -1.24
N HIS A 33 14.70 12.40 -1.17
CA HIS A 33 14.66 13.66 -1.90
C HIS A 33 15.11 13.57 -3.37
N PHE A 34 15.73 12.49 -3.78
CA PHE A 34 16.15 12.34 -5.18
C PHE A 34 14.97 12.01 -6.07
N GLY A 35 14.75 12.85 -7.09
CA GLY A 35 13.80 12.59 -8.15
C GLY A 35 14.50 12.21 -9.44
N HIS A 36 13.73 12.15 -10.53
CA HIS A 36 14.21 11.85 -11.87
C HIS A 36 14.86 13.06 -12.54
N ARG A 37 15.49 12.82 -13.70
CA ARG A 37 16.04 13.88 -14.55
C ARG A 37 14.94 14.81 -15.04
N ARG A 38 15.31 16.08 -15.32
CA ARG A 38 14.40 17.11 -15.79
C ARG A 38 13.58 16.70 -17.02
N CYS A 39 14.18 15.98 -17.96
CA CYS A 39 13.50 15.54 -19.20
C CYS A 39 12.33 14.57 -18.95
N LEU A 40 12.32 13.86 -17.81
CA LEU A 40 11.27 12.90 -17.44
C LEU A 40 10.18 13.53 -16.56
N ARG A 41 10.33 14.78 -16.15
CA ARG A 41 9.43 15.46 -15.22
C ARG A 41 7.99 15.55 -15.72
N ASN A 42 7.05 15.25 -14.85
CA ASN A 42 5.66 15.59 -15.06
C ASN A 42 5.39 17.04 -14.61
N PRO A 43 4.78 17.90 -15.45
CA PRO A 43 4.47 19.29 -15.07
C PRO A 43 3.63 19.43 -13.81
N LYS A 44 2.76 18.45 -13.50
CA LYS A 44 1.92 18.46 -12.31
C LYS A 44 2.68 18.19 -11.01
N MET A 45 3.93 17.71 -11.09
CA MET A 45 4.80 17.49 -9.95
C MET A 45 5.65 18.71 -9.58
N ILE A 46 5.68 19.76 -10.43
CA ILE A 46 6.46 20.99 -10.17
C ILE A 46 6.24 21.57 -8.77
N PRO A 47 5.00 21.64 -8.22
CA PRO A 47 4.79 22.20 -6.88
C PRO A 47 5.45 21.43 -5.74
N TYR A 48 5.87 20.18 -5.97
CA TYR A 48 6.50 19.28 -4.99
C TYR A 48 8.01 19.18 -5.14
N ILE A 49 8.58 19.94 -6.09
CA ILE A 49 10.02 19.98 -6.36
C ILE A 49 10.60 21.21 -5.67
N TYR A 50 11.60 21.00 -4.81
CA TYR A 50 12.29 22.07 -4.11
C TYR A 50 13.27 22.84 -5.03
N THR A 51 14.11 22.11 -5.77
CA THR A 51 15.12 22.67 -6.66
C THR A 51 15.57 21.66 -7.70
N GLU A 52 16.40 22.10 -8.62
CA GLU A 52 17.08 21.29 -9.61
C GLU A 52 18.59 21.40 -9.43
N LYS A 53 19.30 20.29 -9.41
CA LYS A 53 20.74 20.23 -9.28
C LYS A 53 21.31 19.16 -10.20
N ASP A 54 22.27 19.51 -11.03
CA ASP A 54 22.94 18.59 -11.97
C ASP A 54 21.95 17.78 -12.84
N ASP A 55 20.95 18.43 -13.39
CA ASP A 55 19.83 17.86 -14.18
C ASP A 55 18.93 16.88 -13.39
N LEU A 56 19.17 16.72 -12.11
CA LEU A 56 18.33 15.95 -11.21
C LEU A 56 17.39 16.86 -10.41
N GLN A 57 16.16 16.41 -10.24
CA GLN A 57 15.17 17.12 -9.46
C GLN A 57 15.24 16.70 -8.00
N ILE A 58 15.16 17.68 -7.11
CA ILE A 58 15.15 17.47 -5.66
C ILE A 58 13.73 17.69 -5.15
N ILE A 59 13.16 16.65 -4.56
CA ILE A 59 11.81 16.69 -3.98
C ILE A 59 11.84 17.46 -2.66
N ASP A 60 10.80 18.25 -2.38
CA ASP A 60 10.65 18.98 -1.14
C ASP A 60 10.31 18.02 0.03
N LEU A 61 11.29 17.81 0.90
CA LEU A 61 11.16 16.91 2.05
C LEU A 61 10.17 17.40 3.12
N LEU A 62 9.94 18.71 3.23
CA LEU A 62 8.95 19.22 4.17
C LEU A 62 7.53 18.85 3.71
N GLN A 63 7.27 18.97 2.41
CA GLN A 63 6.02 18.49 1.83
C GLN A 63 5.90 16.96 1.94
N THR A 64 6.98 16.21 1.64
CA THR A 64 7.00 14.75 1.83
C THR A 64 6.65 14.36 3.26
N TYR A 65 7.25 15.02 4.24
CA TYR A 65 6.93 14.78 5.66
C TYR A 65 5.45 15.03 5.96
N TRP A 66 4.90 16.13 5.48
CA TRP A 66 3.50 16.49 5.69
C TRP A 66 2.55 15.47 5.09
N TYR A 67 2.75 15.10 3.83
CA TYR A 67 1.95 14.08 3.17
C TYR A 67 2.09 12.69 3.82
N LEU A 68 3.28 12.35 4.31
CA LEU A 68 3.52 11.12 5.06
C LEU A 68 2.72 11.09 6.37
N GLN A 69 2.61 12.21 7.08
CA GLN A 69 1.81 12.31 8.31
C GLN A 69 0.31 12.15 8.01
N ILE A 70 -0.19 12.80 6.96
CA ILE A 70 -1.59 12.67 6.52
C ILE A 70 -1.88 11.22 6.13
N ALA A 71 -1.01 10.60 5.34
CA ALA A 71 -1.14 9.21 4.92
C ALA A 71 -1.12 8.24 6.12
N SER A 72 -0.20 8.46 7.06
CA SER A 72 -0.10 7.66 8.28
C SER A 72 -1.37 7.74 9.14
N LYS A 73 -1.92 8.94 9.30
CA LYS A 73 -3.19 9.16 10.02
C LYS A 73 -4.36 8.49 9.31
N PHE A 74 -4.46 8.65 8.00
CA PHE A 74 -5.50 8.02 7.19
C PHE A 74 -5.48 6.49 7.33
N LEU A 75 -4.30 5.86 7.22
CA LEU A 75 -4.15 4.42 7.36
C LEU A 75 -4.43 3.94 8.79
N PHE A 76 -3.99 4.68 9.80
CA PHE A 76 -4.32 4.40 11.20
C PHE A 76 -5.84 4.38 11.43
N ASP A 77 -6.54 5.43 11.01
CA ASP A 77 -7.99 5.55 11.17
C ASP A 77 -8.75 4.47 10.37
N ALA A 78 -8.25 4.09 9.20
CA ALA A 78 -8.82 3.03 8.40
C ALA A 78 -8.65 1.66 9.08
N CYS A 79 -7.43 1.34 9.54
CA CYS A 79 -7.15 0.07 10.22
C CYS A 79 -7.88 -0.06 11.55
N ARG A 80 -8.05 1.04 12.29
CA ARG A 80 -8.88 1.09 13.50
C ARG A 80 -10.35 0.75 13.23
N ARG A 81 -10.82 0.94 11.99
CA ARG A 81 -12.17 0.53 11.53
C ARG A 81 -12.19 -0.87 10.90
N GLY A 82 -11.09 -1.61 10.97
CA GLY A 82 -10.97 -2.96 10.42
C GLY A 82 -10.82 -3.03 8.90
N LYS A 83 -10.46 -1.91 8.24
CA LYS A 83 -10.24 -1.86 6.79
C LYS A 83 -9.00 -2.65 6.37
N ARG A 84 -9.08 -3.31 5.22
CA ARG A 84 -8.04 -4.20 4.69
C ARG A 84 -7.23 -3.52 3.62
N ILE A 85 -5.93 -3.75 3.65
CA ILE A 85 -4.95 -3.09 2.80
C ILE A 85 -4.30 -4.09 1.85
N LEU A 86 -4.08 -3.64 0.60
CA LEU A 86 -3.28 -4.35 -0.40
C LEU A 86 -2.07 -3.48 -0.77
N PHE A 87 -0.86 -4.03 -0.63
CA PHE A 87 0.36 -3.41 -1.09
C PHE A 87 0.69 -3.85 -2.52
N VAL A 88 1.06 -2.91 -3.39
CA VAL A 88 1.40 -3.17 -4.79
C VAL A 88 2.74 -2.51 -5.10
N GLY A 89 3.70 -3.31 -5.57
CA GLY A 89 5.00 -2.80 -6.00
C GLY A 89 5.79 -3.91 -6.68
N THR A 90 5.89 -3.86 -8.01
CA THR A 90 6.45 -4.96 -8.81
C THR A 90 7.88 -4.74 -9.24
N LYS A 91 8.49 -3.57 -8.99
CA LYS A 91 9.92 -3.31 -9.25
C LYS A 91 10.76 -4.36 -8.51
N LYS A 92 11.68 -5.02 -9.21
CA LYS A 92 12.43 -6.19 -8.69
C LYS A 92 13.17 -5.93 -7.39
N TYR A 93 13.78 -4.74 -7.25
CA TYR A 93 14.58 -4.36 -6.09
C TYR A 93 13.73 -4.06 -4.84
N ILE A 94 12.48 -3.61 -5.00
CA ILE A 94 11.57 -3.34 -3.87
C ILE A 94 10.65 -4.52 -3.54
N ALA A 95 10.56 -5.52 -4.41
CA ALA A 95 9.63 -6.64 -4.29
C ALA A 95 9.70 -7.36 -2.92
N LYS A 96 10.92 -7.56 -2.40
CA LYS A 96 11.14 -8.18 -1.09
C LYS A 96 10.73 -7.25 0.06
N CYS A 97 11.00 -5.96 -0.07
CA CYS A 97 10.60 -4.96 0.92
C CYS A 97 9.08 -4.88 1.07
N VAL A 98 8.36 -4.85 -0.05
CA VAL A 98 6.88 -4.85 -0.09
C VAL A 98 6.32 -6.10 0.59
N GLU A 99 6.87 -7.28 0.29
CA GLU A 99 6.48 -8.55 0.92
C GLU A 99 6.70 -8.55 2.43
N GLN A 100 7.88 -8.13 2.88
CA GLN A 100 8.20 -8.06 4.31
C GLN A 100 7.26 -7.11 5.04
N THR A 101 7.07 -5.90 4.52
CA THR A 101 6.19 -4.89 5.12
C THR A 101 4.73 -5.36 5.19
N ALA A 102 4.23 -5.98 4.13
CA ALA A 102 2.87 -6.50 4.10
C ALA A 102 2.66 -7.64 5.10
N ASN A 103 3.62 -8.58 5.19
CA ASN A 103 3.58 -9.67 6.17
C ASN A 103 3.60 -9.15 7.60
N GLU A 104 4.42 -8.14 7.89
CA GLU A 104 4.45 -7.47 9.19
C GLU A 104 3.13 -6.81 9.58
N CYS A 105 2.36 -6.35 8.61
CA CYS A 105 1.07 -5.71 8.78
C CYS A 105 -0.11 -6.70 8.63
N HIS A 106 0.13 -7.99 8.45
CA HIS A 106 -0.90 -8.98 8.14
C HIS A 106 -1.81 -8.52 6.98
N SER A 107 -1.21 -7.92 5.97
CA SER A 107 -1.87 -7.33 4.81
C SER A 107 -1.52 -8.10 3.54
N TRP A 108 -2.31 -7.93 2.49
CA TRP A 108 -2.06 -8.57 1.21
C TRP A 108 -1.01 -7.81 0.40
N TYR A 109 -0.34 -8.50 -0.52
CA TYR A 109 0.65 -7.86 -1.38
C TYR A 109 0.73 -8.47 -2.78
N ILE A 110 1.19 -7.65 -3.73
CA ILE A 110 1.56 -8.04 -5.09
C ILE A 110 2.94 -7.45 -5.38
N ASN A 111 3.93 -8.33 -5.50
CA ASN A 111 5.34 -7.96 -5.63
C ASN A 111 6.02 -8.51 -6.89
N LYS A 112 5.26 -9.10 -7.83
CA LYS A 112 5.84 -9.65 -9.08
C LYS A 112 5.29 -8.98 -10.33
N ARG A 113 4.02 -9.08 -10.57
CA ARG A 113 3.34 -8.48 -11.71
C ARG A 113 1.88 -8.30 -11.40
N TRP A 114 1.35 -7.13 -11.66
CA TRP A 114 -0.09 -6.90 -11.66
C TRP A 114 -0.74 -7.67 -12.80
N LEU A 115 -1.71 -8.48 -12.48
CA LEU A 115 -2.52 -9.17 -13.50
C LEU A 115 -3.73 -8.31 -13.81
N GLY A 116 -3.86 -7.88 -15.07
CA GLY A 116 -5.00 -7.08 -15.52
C GLY A 116 -6.32 -7.75 -15.17
N GLY A 117 -7.27 -6.99 -14.64
CA GLY A 117 -8.54 -7.51 -14.17
C GLY A 117 -8.52 -8.11 -12.75
N LEU A 118 -7.43 -7.94 -11.99
CA LEU A 118 -7.34 -8.52 -10.65
C LEU A 118 -8.45 -8.02 -9.73
N LEU A 119 -8.75 -6.74 -9.75
CA LEU A 119 -9.83 -6.14 -8.97
C LEU A 119 -11.12 -6.08 -9.77
N THR A 120 -11.07 -5.64 -11.02
CA THR A 120 -12.25 -5.44 -11.86
C THR A 120 -12.94 -6.74 -12.31
N ASN A 121 -12.19 -7.84 -12.42
CA ASN A 121 -12.70 -9.17 -12.71
C ASN A 121 -12.48 -10.12 -11.53
N TRP A 122 -12.82 -9.64 -10.32
CA TRP A 122 -12.58 -10.35 -9.07
C TRP A 122 -13.16 -11.78 -9.05
N GLY A 123 -14.38 -11.97 -9.54
CA GLY A 123 -15.01 -13.30 -9.53
C GLY A 123 -14.22 -14.37 -10.26
N THR A 124 -13.57 -14.04 -11.39
CA THR A 124 -12.72 -14.97 -12.14
C THR A 124 -11.37 -15.18 -11.42
N MET A 125 -10.80 -14.10 -10.87
CA MET A 125 -9.53 -14.18 -10.12
C MET A 125 -9.70 -14.98 -8.83
N GLN A 126 -10.80 -14.80 -8.12
CA GLN A 126 -11.13 -15.54 -6.90
C GLN A 126 -11.21 -17.05 -7.18
N LYS A 127 -11.81 -17.48 -8.27
CA LYS A 127 -11.83 -18.91 -8.68
C LYS A 127 -10.41 -19.46 -8.87
N SER A 128 -9.51 -18.65 -9.44
CA SER A 128 -8.11 -19.04 -9.63
C SER A 128 -7.34 -19.13 -8.30
N ILE A 129 -7.62 -18.22 -7.35
CA ILE A 129 -7.04 -18.20 -6.01
C ILE A 129 -7.56 -19.41 -5.19
N LEU A 130 -8.87 -19.66 -5.21
CA LEU A 130 -9.47 -20.82 -4.53
C LEU A 130 -8.90 -22.14 -5.06
N LYS A 131 -8.71 -22.26 -6.38
CA LYS A 131 -8.06 -23.43 -6.98
C LYS A 131 -6.64 -23.62 -6.44
N LEU A 132 -5.86 -22.54 -6.28
CA LEU A 132 -4.54 -22.57 -5.68
C LEU A 132 -4.58 -23.05 -4.22
N GLN A 133 -5.53 -22.55 -3.43
CA GLN A 133 -5.70 -22.96 -2.02
C GLN A 133 -6.05 -24.44 -1.90
N THR A 134 -6.96 -24.95 -2.72
CA THR A 134 -7.34 -26.37 -2.72
C THR A 134 -6.17 -27.27 -3.14
N GLU A 135 -5.38 -26.85 -4.13
CA GLU A 135 -4.19 -27.58 -4.56
C GLU A 135 -3.09 -27.59 -3.50
N ASN A 136 -2.90 -26.50 -2.75
CA ASN A 136 -1.95 -26.43 -1.64
C ASN A 136 -2.40 -27.28 -0.45
N ARG A 137 -3.69 -27.30 -0.10
CA ARG A 137 -4.22 -28.17 0.98
C ARG A 137 -3.98 -29.65 0.66
N LYS A 138 -4.22 -30.08 -0.57
CA LYS A 138 -3.96 -31.47 -1.02
C LYS A 138 -2.49 -31.86 -0.91
N ALA A 139 -1.56 -30.92 -1.08
CA ALA A 139 -0.13 -31.17 -0.95
C ALA A 139 0.35 -31.28 0.52
N PHE A 140 -0.41 -30.76 1.49
CA PHE A 140 -0.02 -30.67 2.90
C PHE A 140 -0.67 -31.74 3.81
N VAL A 141 -1.52 -32.62 3.28
CA VAL A 141 -2.07 -33.74 4.09
C VAL A 141 -0.94 -34.74 4.40
N PRO A 142 -0.65 -35.02 5.68
CA PRO A 142 0.36 -36.01 6.07
C PRO A 142 0.08 -37.38 5.43
N ARG A 143 1.13 -38.14 5.12
CA ARG A 143 0.99 -39.45 4.44
C ARG A 143 0.09 -40.42 5.20
N ASP A 144 0.08 -40.32 6.53
CA ASP A 144 -0.61 -41.26 7.41
C ASP A 144 -2.15 -41.09 7.38
N GLU A 145 -2.67 -39.86 7.15
CA GLU A 145 -4.11 -39.63 6.98
C GLU A 145 -4.63 -39.90 5.56
N ARG A 146 -3.73 -40.06 4.58
CA ARG A 146 -4.08 -40.37 3.18
C ARG A 146 -4.56 -41.80 2.96
N GLN A 147 -4.27 -42.69 3.91
CA GLN A 147 -4.63 -44.12 3.77
C GLN A 147 -6.10 -44.41 4.13
N ALA A 148 -6.81 -43.49 4.77
CA ALA A 148 -8.15 -43.75 5.29
C ALA A 148 -9.32 -43.23 4.44
N LYS A 149 -9.13 -42.29 3.49
CA LYS A 149 -10.24 -41.65 2.74
C LYS A 149 -10.06 -41.46 1.24
N ASP A 150 -8.98 -41.90 0.61
CA ASP A 150 -8.64 -41.44 -0.74
C ASP A 150 -8.28 -42.54 -1.76
N LEU A 151 -8.81 -43.76 -1.67
CA LEU A 151 -8.73 -44.74 -2.73
C LEU A 151 -9.23 -44.21 -4.08
N ASP A 152 -10.26 -43.35 -4.08
CA ASP A 152 -10.81 -42.76 -5.32
C ASP A 152 -9.98 -41.58 -5.84
N ILE A 153 -9.30 -40.81 -4.96
CA ILE A 153 -8.48 -39.68 -5.38
C ILE A 153 -7.09 -40.14 -5.85
N GLN A 154 -6.53 -41.17 -5.27
CA GLN A 154 -5.26 -41.75 -5.75
C GLN A 154 -5.43 -42.38 -7.13
N ASN A 155 -6.56 -43.02 -7.42
CA ASN A 155 -6.89 -43.57 -8.74
C ASN A 155 -7.08 -42.47 -9.81
N ALA A 156 -7.52 -41.29 -9.43
CA ALA A 156 -7.64 -40.13 -10.32
C ALA A 156 -6.26 -39.49 -10.62
N PHE A 157 -5.30 -39.53 -9.69
CA PHE A 157 -3.95 -39.03 -9.90
C PHE A 157 -3.00 -39.99 -10.64
N SER A 158 -3.15 -41.31 -10.44
CA SER A 158 -2.35 -42.31 -11.10
C SER A 158 -2.64 -42.43 -12.61
N LYS A 159 -3.81 -41.92 -13.07
CA LYS A 159 -4.17 -41.92 -14.50
C LYS A 159 -3.63 -40.73 -15.29
N LYS A 160 -3.02 -39.71 -14.64
CA LYS A 160 -2.47 -38.56 -15.39
C LYS A 160 -1.08 -38.89 -15.94
N SER A 161 -0.93 -38.67 -17.25
CA SER A 161 0.36 -38.80 -17.92
C SER A 161 1.45 -37.94 -17.25
N LYS A 162 2.72 -38.46 -17.22
CA LYS A 162 3.90 -37.71 -16.71
C LYS A 162 3.97 -36.26 -17.29
N LYS A 163 3.58 -36.09 -18.55
CA LYS A 163 3.51 -34.83 -19.27
C LYS A 163 2.43 -33.88 -18.68
N GLU A 164 1.29 -34.40 -18.28
CA GLU A 164 0.21 -33.64 -17.65
C GLU A 164 0.56 -33.20 -16.23
N ASN A 165 1.21 -34.08 -15.46
CA ASN A 165 1.71 -33.73 -14.13
C ASN A 165 2.73 -32.58 -14.20
N THR A 166 3.68 -32.64 -15.15
CA THR A 166 4.65 -31.56 -15.35
C THR A 166 4.00 -30.26 -15.79
N ARG A 167 2.95 -30.28 -16.63
CA ARG A 167 2.17 -29.08 -17.01
C ARG A 167 1.45 -28.50 -15.80
N PHE A 168 0.86 -29.36 -14.99
CA PHE A 168 0.13 -28.96 -13.78
C PHE A 168 1.08 -28.29 -12.77
N GLU A 169 2.22 -28.87 -12.48
CA GLU A 169 3.23 -28.29 -11.58
C GLU A 169 3.74 -26.93 -12.09
N ARG A 170 4.03 -26.81 -13.38
CA ARG A 170 4.44 -25.54 -13.99
C ARG A 170 3.35 -24.47 -13.84
N ARG A 171 2.07 -24.85 -14.04
CA ARG A 171 0.93 -23.94 -13.86
C ARG A 171 0.78 -23.52 -12.39
N LYS A 172 0.86 -24.47 -11.46
CA LYS A 172 0.83 -24.23 -10.01
C LYS A 172 1.95 -23.27 -9.60
N LYS A 173 3.19 -23.55 -10.02
CA LYS A 173 4.34 -22.69 -9.73
C LYS A 173 4.16 -21.26 -10.26
N ARG A 174 3.57 -21.11 -11.46
CA ARG A 174 3.24 -19.81 -12.03
C ARG A 174 2.18 -19.07 -11.20
N LEU A 175 1.11 -19.74 -10.82
CA LEU A 175 0.04 -19.14 -10.01
C LEU A 175 0.55 -18.73 -8.63
N LEU A 176 1.33 -19.58 -7.95
CA LEU A 176 1.98 -19.26 -6.69
C LEU A 176 2.87 -18.01 -6.79
N LYS A 177 3.61 -17.90 -7.90
CA LYS A 177 4.48 -16.75 -8.14
C LYS A 177 3.71 -15.42 -8.20
N TYR A 178 2.51 -15.39 -8.78
CA TYR A 178 1.75 -14.16 -8.99
C TYR A 178 0.70 -13.91 -7.91
N PHE A 179 0.11 -14.95 -7.34
CA PHE A 179 -0.95 -14.85 -6.35
C PHE A 179 -0.48 -15.16 -4.92
N GLY A 180 0.83 -15.38 -4.72
CA GLY A 180 1.37 -15.75 -3.41
C GLY A 180 0.92 -14.83 -2.27
N GLY A 181 1.01 -13.52 -2.48
CA GLY A 181 0.64 -12.53 -1.47
C GLY A 181 -0.86 -12.24 -1.33
N VAL A 182 -1.69 -12.78 -2.22
CA VAL A 182 -3.16 -12.58 -2.18
C VAL A 182 -3.94 -13.88 -1.99
N GLN A 183 -3.25 -14.97 -1.59
CA GLN A 183 -3.89 -16.27 -1.38
C GLN A 183 -5.00 -16.25 -0.33
N THR A 184 -4.85 -15.45 0.72
CA THR A 184 -5.82 -15.32 1.81
C THR A 184 -6.91 -14.27 1.52
N MET A 185 -6.87 -13.64 0.34
CA MET A 185 -7.80 -12.61 -0.03
C MET A 185 -9.14 -13.24 -0.42
N SER A 186 -10.18 -13.02 0.40
CA SER A 186 -11.55 -13.50 0.17
C SER A 186 -12.44 -12.43 -0.48
N GLU A 187 -12.12 -11.16 -0.25
CA GLU A 187 -12.88 -10.00 -0.69
C GLU A 187 -11.94 -8.93 -1.23
N LEU A 188 -12.49 -7.95 -1.94
CA LEU A 188 -11.71 -6.81 -2.44
C LEU A 188 -11.06 -6.02 -1.30
N PRO A 189 -9.88 -5.43 -1.51
CA PRO A 189 -9.24 -4.57 -0.53
C PRO A 189 -10.01 -3.26 -0.39
N ASP A 190 -10.01 -2.69 0.81
CA ASP A 190 -10.61 -1.38 1.07
C ASP A 190 -9.68 -0.22 0.68
N ILE A 191 -8.38 -0.45 0.71
CA ILE A 191 -7.33 0.55 0.37
C ILE A 191 -6.21 -0.17 -0.36
N VAL A 192 -5.66 0.48 -1.38
CA VAL A 192 -4.49 -0.02 -2.11
C VAL A 192 -3.33 0.96 -1.96
N ILE A 193 -2.16 0.47 -1.53
CA ILE A 193 -0.91 1.22 -1.45
C ILE A 193 -0.06 0.85 -2.65
N ILE A 194 0.27 1.82 -3.50
CA ILE A 194 0.96 1.62 -4.77
C ILE A 194 2.34 2.26 -4.73
N ILE A 195 3.38 1.51 -5.10
CA ILE A 195 4.75 1.97 -5.21
C ILE A 195 5.18 1.86 -6.68
N GLY A 196 5.57 3.01 -7.28
CA GLY A 196 5.90 3.06 -8.71
C GLY A 196 4.66 3.18 -9.58
N GLN A 197 4.08 4.39 -9.63
CA GLN A 197 2.83 4.64 -10.36
C GLN A 197 2.91 4.26 -11.84
N GLN A 198 4.04 4.53 -12.51
CA GLN A 198 4.15 4.31 -13.94
C GLN A 198 4.08 2.83 -14.31
N GLU A 199 4.75 1.99 -13.56
CA GLU A 199 4.74 0.54 -13.76
C GLU A 199 3.38 -0.08 -13.40
N GLU A 200 2.70 0.51 -12.38
CA GLU A 200 1.46 -0.01 -11.82
C GLU A 200 0.21 0.74 -12.32
N MET A 201 0.28 1.38 -13.50
CA MET A 201 -0.85 2.14 -14.06
C MET A 201 -2.12 1.29 -14.23
N ASN A 202 -1.98 -0.02 -14.45
CA ASN A 202 -3.14 -0.90 -14.54
C ASN A 202 -3.84 -1.04 -13.19
N ALA A 203 -3.06 -1.15 -12.10
CA ALA A 203 -3.60 -1.18 -10.74
C ALA A 203 -4.33 0.14 -10.41
N VAL A 204 -3.70 1.27 -10.72
CA VAL A 204 -4.29 2.61 -10.53
C VAL A 204 -5.63 2.75 -11.24
N ARG A 205 -5.69 2.38 -12.54
CA ARG A 205 -6.93 2.46 -13.34
C ARG A 205 -8.03 1.55 -12.79
N GLU A 206 -7.68 0.35 -12.31
CA GLU A 206 -8.65 -0.55 -11.71
C GLU A 206 -9.18 -0.02 -10.38
N CYS A 207 -8.32 0.57 -9.53
CA CYS A 207 -8.75 1.23 -8.30
C CYS A 207 -9.72 2.37 -8.59
N GLN A 208 -9.39 3.25 -9.55
CA GLN A 208 -10.26 4.35 -9.97
C GLN A 208 -11.63 3.86 -10.48
N LYS A 209 -11.63 2.80 -11.30
CA LYS A 209 -12.87 2.22 -11.85
C LYS A 209 -13.78 1.67 -10.76
N LEU A 210 -13.21 1.07 -9.73
CA LEU A 210 -13.95 0.49 -8.60
C LEU A 210 -14.14 1.48 -7.44
N LYS A 211 -13.61 2.71 -7.56
CA LYS A 211 -13.62 3.72 -6.49
C LYS A 211 -12.98 3.23 -5.18
N ILE A 212 -11.96 2.38 -5.29
CA ILE A 212 -11.15 1.94 -4.16
C ILE A 212 -10.07 2.99 -3.93
N PRO A 213 -10.00 3.60 -2.73
CA PRO A 213 -8.99 4.59 -2.41
C PRO A 213 -7.57 4.06 -2.63
N ASN A 214 -6.75 4.81 -3.37
CA ASN A 214 -5.36 4.49 -3.60
C ASN A 214 -4.44 5.51 -2.95
N LEU A 215 -3.44 5.01 -2.20
CA LEU A 215 -2.33 5.77 -1.65
C LEU A 215 -1.09 5.43 -2.48
N THR A 216 -0.50 6.43 -3.14
CA THR A 216 0.61 6.19 -4.06
C THR A 216 1.88 6.94 -3.63
N ILE A 217 3.04 6.28 -3.66
CA ILE A 217 4.33 6.95 -3.59
C ILE A 217 4.64 7.46 -4.99
N LEU A 218 4.83 8.78 -5.12
CA LEU A 218 5.01 9.46 -6.40
C LEU A 218 6.38 10.09 -6.52
N ASP A 219 7.11 9.70 -7.54
CA ASP A 219 8.31 10.40 -7.98
C ASP A 219 7.97 11.55 -8.96
N THR A 220 8.94 12.34 -9.35
CA THR A 220 8.81 13.55 -10.16
C THR A 220 8.28 13.29 -11.59
N ASN A 221 8.36 12.06 -12.08
CA ASN A 221 7.83 11.63 -13.40
C ASN A 221 6.35 11.18 -13.34
N CYS A 222 5.76 11.07 -12.15
CA CYS A 222 4.41 10.57 -11.94
C CYS A 222 3.33 11.66 -12.09
N ASN A 223 2.06 11.24 -12.17
CA ASN A 223 0.91 12.15 -12.24
C ASN A 223 0.08 12.09 -10.95
N PRO A 224 0.09 13.14 -10.11
CA PRO A 224 -0.66 13.15 -8.85
C PRO A 224 -2.18 13.09 -9.01
N SER A 225 -2.70 13.44 -10.20
CA SER A 225 -4.16 13.40 -10.44
C SER A 225 -4.76 12.00 -10.44
N PHE A 226 -3.93 10.96 -10.52
CA PHE A 226 -4.39 9.56 -10.51
C PHE A 226 -4.41 8.93 -9.12
N ALA A 227 -3.85 9.60 -8.11
CA ALA A 227 -3.86 9.15 -6.74
C ALA A 227 -4.89 9.92 -5.92
N ASP A 228 -5.62 9.22 -5.04
CA ASP A 228 -6.54 9.85 -4.08
C ASP A 228 -5.75 10.48 -2.94
N LEU A 229 -4.70 9.81 -2.51
CA LEU A 229 -3.70 10.29 -1.57
C LEU A 229 -2.32 9.91 -2.08
N PHE A 230 -1.33 10.76 -1.90
CA PHE A 230 0.01 10.47 -2.38
C PHE A 230 1.10 11.00 -1.44
N ILE A 231 2.30 10.48 -1.60
CA ILE A 231 3.50 10.91 -0.89
C ILE A 231 4.56 11.21 -1.95
N PRO A 232 4.95 12.49 -2.14
CA PRO A 232 6.04 12.83 -3.05
C PRO A 232 7.35 12.25 -2.50
N ALA A 233 7.99 11.34 -3.22
CA ALA A 233 9.22 10.71 -2.77
C ALA A 233 9.86 9.86 -3.87
N ASN A 234 11.14 9.58 -3.72
CA ASN A 234 11.89 8.68 -4.57
C ASN A 234 11.32 7.25 -4.48
N ASP A 235 10.85 6.72 -5.60
CA ASP A 235 10.32 5.36 -5.71
C ASP A 235 11.32 4.36 -6.32
N ASP A 236 12.52 4.82 -6.71
CA ASP A 236 13.58 3.99 -7.30
C ASP A 236 14.58 3.46 -6.27
N SER A 237 14.77 4.15 -5.15
CA SER A 237 15.69 3.72 -4.10
C SER A 237 15.02 2.78 -3.11
N LEU A 238 15.64 1.61 -2.88
CA LEU A 238 15.19 0.66 -1.85
C LEU A 238 15.16 1.29 -0.46
N THR A 239 16.16 2.11 -0.11
CA THR A 239 16.25 2.78 1.20
C THR A 239 15.14 3.79 1.39
N SER A 240 14.81 4.57 0.35
CA SER A 240 13.71 5.54 0.35
C SER A 240 12.36 4.83 0.55
N VAL A 241 12.08 3.83 -0.28
CA VAL A 241 10.82 3.07 -0.21
C VAL A 241 10.69 2.36 1.14
N HIS A 242 11.76 1.72 1.63
CA HIS A 242 11.77 1.07 2.94
C HIS A 242 11.49 2.05 4.09
N PHE A 243 12.09 3.24 4.06
CA PHE A 243 11.84 4.28 5.06
C PHE A 243 10.35 4.66 5.11
N ILE A 244 9.75 4.96 3.96
CA ILE A 244 8.33 5.35 3.87
C ILE A 244 7.43 4.20 4.31
N LEU A 245 7.64 3.00 3.77
CA LEU A 245 6.85 1.83 4.10
C LEU A 245 6.92 1.48 5.59
N SER A 246 8.09 1.61 6.23
CA SER A 246 8.24 1.37 7.67
C SER A 246 7.40 2.33 8.52
N LYS A 247 7.31 3.61 8.13
CA LYS A 247 6.46 4.60 8.81
C LYS A 247 4.98 4.29 8.64
N LEU A 248 4.56 3.94 7.40
CA LEU A 248 3.18 3.53 7.12
C LEU A 248 2.81 2.23 7.85
N ALA A 249 3.71 1.23 7.86
CA ALA A 249 3.51 -0.02 8.57
C ALA A 249 3.29 0.19 10.07
N ASN A 250 4.05 1.08 10.68
CA ASN A 250 3.87 1.41 12.09
C ASN A 250 2.49 2.03 12.37
N ALA A 251 1.97 2.87 11.49
CA ALA A 251 0.63 3.43 11.60
C ALA A 251 -0.45 2.34 11.46
N ILE A 252 -0.30 1.45 10.48
CA ILE A 252 -1.19 0.32 10.24
C ILE A 252 -1.23 -0.61 11.46
N LYS A 253 -0.06 -1.03 11.96
CA LYS A 253 0.05 -1.91 13.14
C LYS A 253 -0.61 -1.30 14.39
N LYS A 254 -0.44 0.01 14.61
CA LYS A 254 -1.11 0.73 15.70
C LYS A 254 -2.63 0.69 15.55
N GLY A 255 -3.15 1.01 14.35
CA GLY A 255 -4.58 0.96 14.06
C GLY A 255 -5.18 -0.44 14.22
N GLN A 256 -4.47 -1.48 13.77
CA GLN A 256 -4.90 -2.88 13.93
C GLN A 256 -4.94 -3.30 15.41
N LYS A 257 -3.96 -2.87 16.22
CA LYS A 257 -3.97 -3.12 17.68
C LYS A 257 -5.18 -2.47 18.34
N ASP A 258 -5.46 -1.22 18.02
CA ASP A 258 -6.63 -0.49 18.54
C ASP A 258 -7.94 -1.20 18.16
N PHE A 259 -8.06 -1.67 16.92
CA PHE A 259 -9.21 -2.44 16.46
C PHE A 259 -9.39 -3.74 17.27
N GLN A 260 -8.30 -4.47 17.51
CA GLN A 260 -8.35 -5.70 18.30
C GLN A 260 -8.77 -5.44 19.77
N LEU A 261 -8.28 -4.34 20.36
CA LEU A 261 -8.66 -3.93 21.71
C LEU A 261 -10.14 -3.55 21.78
N GLN A 262 -10.64 -2.79 20.83
CA GLN A 262 -12.06 -2.42 20.74
C GLN A 262 -12.97 -3.66 20.59
N LYS A 263 -12.53 -4.64 19.79
CA LYS A 263 -13.24 -5.89 19.59
C LYS A 263 -13.31 -6.72 20.89
N LYS A 264 -12.21 -6.76 21.66
CA LYS A 264 -12.17 -7.46 22.97
C LYS A 264 -13.08 -6.79 24.01
N ASN A 265 -13.17 -5.46 23.97
CA ASN A 265 -13.96 -4.67 24.93
C ASN A 265 -15.46 -4.59 24.56
N GLY A 266 -15.92 -5.33 23.54
CA GLY A 266 -17.33 -5.36 23.14
C GLY A 266 -17.85 -4.07 22.49
N SER A 267 -16.98 -3.08 22.23
CA SER A 267 -17.37 -1.75 21.74
C SER A 267 -17.61 -1.70 20.23
N VAL A 268 -17.34 -2.76 19.49
CA VAL A 268 -17.56 -2.83 18.03
C VAL A 268 -18.72 -3.77 17.75
N GLN A 269 -19.87 -3.20 17.39
CA GLN A 269 -20.89 -3.94 16.66
C GLN A 269 -20.29 -4.26 15.28
N ILE A 270 -19.97 -5.52 15.02
CA ILE A 270 -19.56 -6.00 13.69
C ILE A 270 -20.78 -5.79 12.81
N PRO A 271 -20.73 -4.99 11.73
CA PRO A 271 -21.83 -4.94 10.78
C PRO A 271 -22.00 -6.36 10.24
N LYS A 272 -23.17 -6.94 10.48
CA LYS A 272 -23.53 -8.25 9.92
C LYS A 272 -23.44 -8.14 8.40
N ILE A 273 -22.61 -8.96 7.79
CA ILE A 273 -22.49 -9.11 6.34
C ILE A 273 -23.86 -9.53 5.84
N GLY A 274 -24.61 -8.62 5.23
CA GLY A 274 -25.92 -8.97 4.65
C GLY A 274 -26.97 -7.87 4.66
N SER A 275 -26.62 -6.60 4.49
CA SER A 275 -27.60 -5.58 4.08
C SER A 275 -27.01 -4.71 2.98
N LYS A 276 -27.79 -4.61 1.91
CA LYS A 276 -27.61 -3.70 0.79
C LYS A 276 -27.78 -2.26 1.29
N ASP A 277 -26.72 -1.66 1.82
CA ASP A 277 -26.67 -0.22 2.04
C ASP A 277 -25.34 0.29 1.46
N ASN A 278 -25.36 0.35 0.13
CA ASN A 278 -24.38 1.09 -0.68
C ASN A 278 -24.69 2.61 -0.68
N GLU A 279 -25.08 3.15 0.44
CA GLU A 279 -25.08 4.60 0.67
C GLU A 279 -24.15 4.92 1.81
N ILE A 280 -22.87 4.68 1.61
CA ILE A 280 -21.88 5.51 2.27
C ILE A 280 -22.02 6.87 1.60
N SER A 281 -22.83 7.74 2.24
CA SER A 281 -22.81 9.16 2.00
C SER A 281 -21.37 9.57 1.77
N GLY A 282 -21.08 9.90 0.51
CA GLY A 282 -19.84 10.52 0.11
C GLY A 282 -19.71 11.85 0.88
N GLN A 283 -19.28 11.81 2.12
CA GLN A 283 -18.37 12.82 2.56
C GLN A 283 -17.16 12.63 1.63
N LYS A 284 -17.30 13.23 0.44
CA LYS A 284 -16.19 13.74 -0.29
C LYS A 284 -15.23 14.24 0.78
N TYR A 285 -14.14 13.54 1.02
CA TYR A 285 -12.92 14.23 1.24
C TYR A 285 -12.77 15.06 -0.04
N GLU A 286 -13.58 16.12 -0.11
CA GLU A 286 -13.21 17.22 -0.93
C GLU A 286 -11.79 17.45 -0.47
N SER A 287 -10.88 17.10 -1.37
CA SER A 287 -9.62 17.78 -1.42
C SER A 287 -10.06 19.24 -1.28
N LYS A 288 -10.14 19.73 -0.05
CA LYS A 288 -9.90 21.12 0.18
C LYS A 288 -8.56 21.26 -0.51
N LYS A 289 -8.59 21.63 -1.78
CA LYS A 289 -7.48 22.23 -2.47
C LYS A 289 -7.05 23.23 -1.45
N PHE A 290 -6.09 22.81 -0.63
CA PHE A 290 -5.53 23.68 0.37
C PHE A 290 -5.04 24.84 -0.45
N LYS A 291 -5.72 25.95 -0.33
CA LYS A 291 -5.36 27.26 -0.88
C LYS A 291 -4.03 27.76 -0.30
N TYR A 292 -3.17 26.83 0.12
CA TYR A 292 -1.82 27.10 0.58
C TYR A 292 -0.82 27.23 -0.59
N SER A 293 -1.18 26.77 -1.79
CA SER A 293 -0.31 26.94 -2.96
C SER A 293 -0.31 28.36 -3.54
N SER A 294 -1.30 29.19 -3.18
CA SER A 294 -1.32 30.59 -3.63
C SER A 294 -0.66 31.58 -2.66
N GLU A 295 -0.57 31.24 -1.37
CA GLU A 295 0.07 32.14 -0.39
C GLU A 295 1.60 31.98 -0.32
N ILE A 296 2.14 30.79 -0.62
CA ILE A 296 3.59 30.59 -0.69
C ILE A 296 4.17 31.09 -2.02
N ALA A 297 3.42 31.00 -3.12
CA ALA A 297 3.82 31.57 -4.40
C ALA A 297 3.88 33.11 -4.37
N TYR A 298 3.08 33.76 -3.52
CA TYR A 298 3.09 35.23 -3.37
C TYR A 298 4.22 35.76 -2.49
N ARG A 299 4.82 34.93 -1.62
CA ARG A 299 5.96 35.35 -0.77
C ARG A 299 7.32 35.21 -1.42
N ASN A 300 7.44 34.51 -2.54
CA ASN A 300 8.71 34.37 -3.27
C ASN A 300 8.83 35.27 -4.51
N GLN A 301 7.91 36.25 -4.67
CA GLN A 301 7.99 37.27 -5.73
C GLN A 301 8.10 38.71 -5.19
N ASN A 302 8.32 38.88 -3.89
CA ASN A 302 8.67 40.18 -3.29
C ASN A 302 9.90 40.03 -2.40
#